data_8ad749b7f561a6600e5a855599eb20b1
#
_entry.id   8ad749b7f561a6600e5a855599eb20b1
#
_cell.length_a   1.000
_cell.length_b   1.000
_cell.length_c   1.000
_cell.angle_alpha   90.00
_cell.angle_beta   90.00
_cell.angle_gamma   90.00
#
_symmetry.space_group_name_H-M   'P 1'
#
loop_
_entity.id
_entity.type
_entity.pdbx_description
1 polymer ?
#
loop_
_entity_poly.entity_id
_entity_poly.type
_entity_poly.pdbx_seq_one_letter_code
_entity_poly.pdbx_strand_id
1 'polypeptide(L)'
;MRCTVRRLQVVVVAICCIDSILARTSLSRADRMVPGRMRPIGRVERIVGGSKTTIENVPYQVSLRYFNNHICGGSIISHSWVLTAAHCLDWYPKNDEITVHAGSTSQSAGGSLHGVFFYYLHERYDPAGYEWDVATVRVRTPMGNSPGRTPIPLASSSEWSIGERVLVTGWGYVTAAGKVDDTLQMVLLDVVSQELCNRTWAGLIMTDMLCAGGLGVDACAGDSGGPAVQNGVQYGIVSWGSIDCGNGLPGVFTNIAHPSVRSFIRRTTMV
;
A
#
# COMPACT_ATOMS: atom_id res chain seq x y z
N MET A 1 36.21 -27.81 22.56
CA MET A 1 34.76 -27.65 22.79
C MET A 1 34.32 -26.38 22.12
N ARG A 2 33.63 -26.48 20.97
CA ARG A 2 33.10 -25.32 20.22
C ARG A 2 31.61 -25.23 20.54
N CYS A 3 31.22 -24.12 21.18
CA CYS A 3 29.82 -23.85 21.54
C CYS A 3 29.13 -23.19 20.34
N THR A 4 28.18 -23.91 19.73
CA THR A 4 27.37 -23.42 18.61
C THR A 4 26.15 -22.71 19.19
N VAL A 5 26.10 -21.40 19.05
CA VAL A 5 24.93 -20.61 19.46
C VAL A 5 23.87 -20.69 18.37
N ARG A 6 22.79 -21.42 18.64
CA ARG A 6 21.55 -21.39 17.84
C ARG A 6 20.80 -20.12 18.18
N ARG A 7 20.52 -19.30 17.17
CA ARG A 7 19.60 -18.17 17.30
C ARG A 7 18.17 -18.70 17.48
N LEU A 8 17.60 -18.40 18.64
CA LEU A 8 16.19 -18.64 18.95
C LEU A 8 15.37 -17.47 18.36
N GLN A 9 14.37 -17.79 17.55
CA GLN A 9 13.35 -16.83 17.15
C GLN A 9 12.50 -16.47 18.38
N VAL A 10 12.55 -15.21 18.78
CA VAL A 10 11.71 -14.72 19.89
C VAL A 10 10.41 -14.20 19.29
N VAL A 11 9.36 -15.01 19.39
CA VAL A 11 7.99 -14.54 19.23
C VAL A 11 7.61 -13.83 20.54
N VAL A 12 7.51 -12.51 20.50
CA VAL A 12 7.06 -11.73 21.66
C VAL A 12 5.54 -11.71 21.66
N VAL A 13 4.94 -12.61 22.41
CA VAL A 13 3.52 -12.52 22.82
C VAL A 13 3.50 -11.73 24.12
N ALA A 14 3.13 -10.46 24.06
CA ALA A 14 2.90 -9.65 25.24
C ALA A 14 1.49 -9.93 25.78
N ILE A 15 1.40 -10.77 26.80
CA ILE A 15 0.19 -10.94 27.63
C ILE A 15 0.26 -9.89 28.72
N CYS A 16 -0.59 -8.87 28.65
CA CYS A 16 -0.74 -7.89 29.71
C CYS A 16 -1.94 -8.28 30.59
N CYS A 17 -1.65 -8.84 31.77
CA CYS A 17 -2.63 -8.94 32.86
C CYS A 17 -2.73 -7.58 33.56
N ILE A 18 -3.91 -6.99 33.58
CA ILE A 18 -4.22 -5.83 34.43
C ILE A 18 -5.26 -6.27 35.46
N ASP A 19 -4.82 -6.28 36.69
CA ASP A 19 -5.66 -6.49 37.87
C ASP A 19 -6.54 -5.27 38.13
N SER A 20 -7.76 -5.59 38.53
CA SER A 20 -8.85 -4.69 38.85
C SER A 20 -8.58 -3.92 40.16
N ILE A 21 -8.69 -2.59 40.13
CA ILE A 21 -8.95 -1.79 41.36
C ILE A 21 -10.27 -1.05 41.15
N LEU A 22 -11.26 -1.47 41.95
CA LEU A 22 -12.56 -0.84 42.14
C LEU A 22 -12.39 0.47 42.91
N ALA A 23 -12.74 1.59 42.33
CA ALA A 23 -13.05 2.81 43.07
C ALA A 23 -14.49 3.23 42.74
N ARG A 24 -15.41 3.04 43.71
CA ARG A 24 -16.77 3.60 43.69
C ARG A 24 -16.70 5.09 43.98
N THR A 25 -17.17 5.93 43.10
CA THR A 25 -17.67 7.28 43.45
C THR A 25 -19.04 7.47 42.83
N SER A 26 -20.00 7.68 43.70
CA SER A 26 -21.37 8.07 43.41
C SER A 26 -21.42 9.51 42.88
N LEU A 27 -22.07 9.74 41.74
CA LEU A 27 -22.53 11.07 41.35
C LEU A 27 -23.96 11.02 40.82
N SER A 28 -24.69 12.02 41.24
CA SER A 28 -26.11 12.30 41.19
C SER A 28 -26.73 12.43 39.79
N ARG A 29 -27.99 12.06 39.80
CA ARG A 29 -29.12 12.36 38.95
C ARG A 29 -29.10 13.74 38.30
N ALA A 30 -29.11 13.80 36.96
CA ALA A 30 -29.98 14.67 36.14
C ALA A 30 -29.65 14.55 34.65
N ASP A 31 -30.70 14.43 33.91
CA ASP A 31 -31.02 14.74 32.52
C ASP A 31 -31.35 13.53 31.64
N ARG A 32 -32.67 13.37 31.55
CA ARG A 32 -33.32 12.51 30.53
C ARG A 32 -33.14 13.20 29.18
N MET A 33 -32.20 12.71 28.33
CA MET A 33 -32.25 12.95 26.89
C MET A 33 -33.11 11.89 26.22
N VAL A 34 -34.07 12.34 25.45
CA VAL A 34 -34.95 11.55 24.58
C VAL A 34 -34.13 10.77 23.58
N PRO A 35 -34.39 9.45 23.35
CA PRO A 35 -33.66 8.71 22.31
C PRO A 35 -34.12 9.18 20.93
N GLY A 36 -33.36 10.06 20.31
CA GLY A 36 -33.46 10.28 18.88
C GLY A 36 -33.12 8.98 18.16
N ARG A 37 -34.03 8.49 17.29
CA ARG A 37 -33.78 7.38 16.38
C ARG A 37 -32.48 7.61 15.64
N MET A 38 -31.41 6.89 16.02
CA MET A 38 -30.25 6.74 15.17
C MET A 38 -30.71 6.01 13.91
N ARG A 39 -30.66 6.71 12.77
CA ARG A 39 -30.72 6.07 11.47
C ARG A 39 -29.52 5.11 11.41
N PRO A 40 -29.68 3.86 10.93
CA PRO A 40 -28.54 2.99 10.72
C PRO A 40 -27.60 3.69 9.75
N ILE A 41 -26.38 4.01 10.20
CA ILE A 41 -25.29 4.45 9.34
C ILE A 41 -25.05 3.29 8.39
N GLY A 42 -25.28 3.52 7.11
CA GLY A 42 -25.13 2.51 6.06
C GLY A 42 -23.73 1.89 6.18
N ARG A 43 -23.69 0.57 6.15
CA ARG A 43 -22.51 -0.27 6.19
C ARG A 43 -21.55 0.19 5.09
N VAL A 44 -20.48 0.89 5.42
CA VAL A 44 -19.45 1.30 4.48
C VAL A 44 -18.56 0.08 4.22
N GLU A 45 -18.79 -0.55 3.07
CA GLU A 45 -17.95 -1.65 2.58
C GLU A 45 -17.00 -1.08 1.53
N ARG A 46 -15.68 -1.12 1.77
CA ARG A 46 -14.66 -0.81 0.74
C ARG A 46 -13.28 -0.76 1.40
N ILE A 47 -12.13 -0.78 0.58
CA ILE A 47 -10.78 -0.35 1.04
C ILE A 47 -11.04 0.44 2.30
N VAL A 48 -10.61 0.02 3.45
CA VAL A 48 -11.28 0.45 4.70
C VAL A 48 -11.54 1.95 4.63
N GLY A 49 -12.81 2.38 4.51
CA GLY A 49 -13.18 3.78 4.27
C GLY A 49 -13.12 4.32 2.82
N GLY A 50 -12.82 3.48 1.82
CA GLY A 50 -12.70 3.89 0.41
C GLY A 50 -13.99 3.91 -0.41
N SER A 51 -13.86 4.06 -1.73
CA SER A 51 -14.94 4.05 -2.72
C SER A 51 -14.50 3.42 -4.04
N LYS A 52 -15.47 2.93 -4.84
CA LYS A 52 -15.21 2.45 -6.20
C LYS A 52 -14.73 3.58 -7.10
N THR A 53 -13.79 3.25 -7.99
CA THR A 53 -13.32 4.14 -9.04
C THR A 53 -13.24 3.39 -10.36
N THR A 54 -12.90 4.09 -11.45
CA THR A 54 -12.69 3.48 -12.75
C THR A 54 -11.26 3.71 -13.22
N ILE A 55 -10.80 2.89 -14.14
CA ILE A 55 -9.43 2.97 -14.65
C ILE A 55 -9.17 4.28 -15.41
N GLU A 56 -10.19 4.91 -15.97
CA GLU A 56 -10.09 6.20 -16.65
C GLU A 56 -9.69 7.34 -15.71
N ASN A 57 -10.06 7.22 -14.41
CA ASN A 57 -9.69 8.20 -13.38
C ASN A 57 -8.24 7.99 -12.89
N VAL A 58 -7.71 6.78 -13.00
CA VAL A 58 -6.37 6.39 -12.52
C VAL A 58 -5.67 5.49 -13.54
N PRO A 59 -5.46 5.98 -14.78
CA PRO A 59 -5.04 5.17 -15.92
C PRO A 59 -3.64 4.59 -15.83
N TYR A 60 -2.94 4.92 -14.77
CA TYR A 60 -1.62 4.36 -14.44
C TYR A 60 -1.71 3.07 -13.63
N GLN A 61 -2.87 2.74 -13.03
CA GLN A 61 -3.02 1.57 -12.17
C GLN A 61 -2.87 0.27 -12.96
N VAL A 62 -2.08 -0.66 -12.42
CA VAL A 62 -1.96 -2.02 -12.96
C VAL A 62 -2.09 -3.07 -11.85
N SER A 63 -2.45 -4.29 -12.27
CA SER A 63 -2.42 -5.49 -11.43
C SER A 63 -1.23 -6.35 -11.86
N LEU A 64 -0.31 -6.59 -10.94
CA LEU A 64 0.74 -7.60 -11.10
C LEU A 64 0.15 -8.97 -10.75
N ARG A 65 0.40 -9.98 -11.59
CA ARG A 65 -0.22 -11.30 -11.48
C ARG A 65 0.78 -12.42 -11.55
N TYR A 66 0.54 -13.45 -10.75
CA TYR A 66 1.22 -14.73 -10.81
C TYR A 66 0.23 -15.81 -11.27
N PHE A 67 0.55 -16.50 -12.37
CA PHE A 67 -0.37 -17.43 -13.05
C PHE A 67 -1.80 -16.85 -13.18
N ASN A 68 -1.90 -15.60 -13.64
CA ASN A 68 -3.13 -14.83 -13.80
C ASN A 68 -3.89 -14.45 -12.51
N ASN A 69 -3.40 -14.82 -11.34
CA ASN A 69 -3.96 -14.37 -10.05
C ASN A 69 -3.29 -13.06 -9.63
N HIS A 70 -4.07 -12.10 -9.20
CA HIS A 70 -3.58 -10.85 -8.63
C HIS A 70 -2.74 -11.12 -7.37
N ILE A 71 -1.54 -10.54 -7.33
CA ILE A 71 -0.64 -10.63 -6.18
C ILE A 71 -0.32 -9.26 -5.61
N CYS A 72 -0.24 -8.24 -6.46
CA CYS A 72 0.14 -6.88 -6.08
C CYS A 72 -0.43 -5.85 -7.06
N GLY A 73 -0.50 -4.61 -6.64
CA GLY A 73 -0.66 -3.44 -7.48
C GLY A 73 0.65 -3.02 -8.14
N GLY A 74 0.57 -1.99 -8.97
CA GLY A 74 1.71 -1.30 -9.58
C GLY A 74 1.24 -0.08 -10.33
N SER A 75 2.19 0.67 -10.88
CA SER A 75 1.91 1.86 -11.69
C SER A 75 2.69 1.86 -13.00
N ILE A 76 2.04 2.29 -14.08
CA ILE A 76 2.70 2.56 -15.36
C ILE A 76 3.55 3.81 -15.22
N ILE A 77 4.87 3.71 -15.40
CA ILE A 77 5.80 4.84 -15.36
C ILE A 77 6.37 5.18 -16.74
N SER A 78 6.23 4.28 -17.70
CA SER A 78 6.42 4.51 -19.12
C SER A 78 5.71 3.43 -19.93
N HIS A 79 5.71 3.51 -21.26
CA HIS A 79 5.02 2.53 -22.11
C HIS A 79 5.46 1.07 -21.89
N SER A 80 6.64 0.85 -21.34
CA SER A 80 7.21 -0.51 -21.17
C SER A 80 7.63 -0.82 -19.73
N TRP A 81 7.43 0.12 -18.81
CA TRP A 81 7.88 -0.03 -17.43
C TRP A 81 6.76 0.19 -16.42
N VAL A 82 6.72 -0.70 -15.43
CA VAL A 82 5.86 -0.65 -14.25
C VAL A 82 6.73 -0.52 -13.02
N LEU A 83 6.27 0.27 -12.07
CA LEU A 83 6.83 0.42 -10.73
C LEU A 83 5.95 -0.34 -9.74
N THR A 84 6.56 -1.12 -8.85
CA THR A 84 5.89 -1.90 -7.80
C THR A 84 6.81 -2.05 -6.58
N ALA A 85 6.40 -2.78 -5.55
CA ALA A 85 7.20 -3.08 -4.38
C ALA A 85 8.13 -4.29 -4.63
N ALA A 86 9.29 -4.34 -3.96
CA ALA A 86 10.23 -5.44 -4.07
C ALA A 86 9.67 -6.72 -3.45
N HIS A 87 8.95 -6.61 -2.31
CA HIS A 87 8.35 -7.76 -1.63
C HIS A 87 7.32 -8.52 -2.50
N CYS A 88 6.79 -7.89 -3.55
CA CYS A 88 5.90 -8.55 -4.51
C CYS A 88 6.64 -9.60 -5.36
N LEU A 89 7.97 -9.52 -5.44
CA LEU A 89 8.82 -10.32 -6.33
C LEU A 89 10.06 -10.92 -5.64
N ASP A 90 10.21 -10.78 -4.32
CA ASP A 90 11.40 -11.20 -3.56
C ASP A 90 11.56 -12.73 -3.40
N TRP A 91 10.52 -13.49 -3.76
CA TRP A 91 10.58 -14.94 -3.89
C TRP A 91 11.05 -15.40 -5.29
N TYR A 92 11.47 -14.44 -6.13
CA TYR A 92 12.11 -14.62 -7.43
C TYR A 92 11.33 -15.50 -8.42
N PRO A 93 10.04 -15.19 -8.71
CA PRO A 93 9.27 -15.92 -9.73
C PRO A 93 9.93 -15.82 -11.10
N LYS A 94 9.70 -16.83 -11.96
CA LYS A 94 10.15 -16.74 -13.35
C LYS A 94 9.36 -15.69 -14.12
N ASN A 95 10.01 -15.05 -15.09
CA ASN A 95 9.41 -13.96 -15.88
C ASN A 95 8.17 -14.41 -16.67
N ASP A 96 8.07 -15.67 -17.06
CA ASP A 96 6.94 -16.24 -17.80
C ASP A 96 5.75 -16.60 -16.89
N GLU A 97 5.96 -16.65 -15.59
CA GLU A 97 4.92 -16.88 -14.57
C GLU A 97 4.20 -15.56 -14.19
N ILE A 98 4.81 -14.40 -14.52
CA ILE A 98 4.33 -13.07 -14.15
C ILE A 98 3.74 -12.36 -15.35
N THR A 99 2.59 -11.71 -15.14
CA THR A 99 1.95 -10.82 -16.11
C THR A 99 1.53 -9.52 -15.45
N VAL A 100 1.46 -8.45 -16.25
CA VAL A 100 0.89 -7.16 -15.87
C VAL A 100 -0.46 -7.01 -16.58
N HIS A 101 -1.52 -6.80 -15.83
CA HIS A 101 -2.85 -6.47 -16.34
C HIS A 101 -3.08 -4.97 -16.25
N ALA A 102 -3.33 -4.33 -17.38
CA ALA A 102 -3.47 -2.88 -17.51
C ALA A 102 -4.72 -2.48 -18.27
N GLY A 103 -5.29 -1.31 -17.97
CA GLY A 103 -6.39 -0.71 -18.71
C GLY A 103 -7.75 -1.33 -18.40
N SER A 104 -7.99 -1.81 -17.19
CA SER A 104 -9.28 -2.34 -16.76
C SER A 104 -9.68 -1.86 -15.37
N THR A 105 -10.95 -1.54 -15.20
CA THR A 105 -11.58 -1.32 -13.89
C THR A 105 -11.83 -2.63 -13.15
N SER A 106 -12.08 -3.73 -13.89
CA SER A 106 -12.25 -5.08 -13.33
C SER A 106 -10.88 -5.72 -13.11
N GLN A 107 -10.68 -6.36 -11.95
CA GLN A 107 -9.50 -7.17 -11.69
C GLN A 107 -9.42 -8.38 -12.63
N SER A 108 -10.57 -9.05 -12.89
CA SER A 108 -10.63 -10.33 -13.58
C SER A 108 -10.85 -10.23 -15.09
N ALA A 109 -11.39 -9.11 -15.62
CA ALA A 109 -11.84 -8.98 -17.00
C ALA A 109 -11.40 -7.67 -17.65
N GLY A 110 -11.51 -7.59 -18.97
CA GLY A 110 -11.19 -6.39 -19.77
C GLY A 110 -9.68 -6.13 -19.86
N GLY A 111 -9.31 -4.90 -20.27
CA GLY A 111 -7.93 -4.47 -20.38
C GLY A 111 -7.04 -5.32 -21.28
N SER A 112 -5.77 -5.39 -20.97
CA SER A 112 -4.77 -6.18 -21.68
C SER A 112 -3.74 -6.82 -20.72
N LEU A 113 -3.30 -8.03 -21.06
CA LEU A 113 -2.25 -8.73 -20.35
C LEU A 113 -0.91 -8.55 -21.07
N HIS A 114 0.12 -8.19 -20.33
CA HIS A 114 1.47 -7.98 -20.81
C HIS A 114 2.42 -8.91 -20.07
N GLY A 115 3.07 -9.84 -20.77
CA GLY A 115 4.09 -10.73 -20.18
C GLY A 115 5.31 -9.93 -19.71
N VAL A 116 5.92 -10.36 -18.64
CA VAL A 116 7.13 -9.73 -18.09
C VAL A 116 8.34 -10.19 -18.89
N PHE A 117 9.19 -9.24 -19.29
CA PHE A 117 10.47 -9.52 -19.94
C PHE A 117 11.57 -9.76 -18.89
N PHE A 118 11.69 -8.87 -17.94
CA PHE A 118 12.50 -9.00 -16.72
C PHE A 118 12.04 -8.00 -15.67
N TYR A 119 12.55 -8.13 -14.45
CA TYR A 119 12.34 -7.20 -13.36
C TYR A 119 13.63 -7.01 -12.55
N TYR A 120 13.72 -5.90 -11.83
CA TYR A 120 14.80 -5.62 -10.89
C TYR A 120 14.23 -5.25 -9.54
N LEU A 121 14.78 -5.83 -8.48
CA LEU A 121 14.59 -5.38 -7.10
C LEU A 121 15.71 -4.40 -6.76
N HIS A 122 15.42 -3.45 -5.88
CA HIS A 122 16.46 -2.56 -5.37
C HIS A 122 17.56 -3.39 -4.69
N GLU A 123 18.82 -3.10 -4.98
CA GLU A 123 19.99 -3.87 -4.52
C GLU A 123 20.19 -3.88 -2.99
N ARG A 124 19.51 -2.95 -2.30
CA ARG A 124 19.54 -2.83 -0.84
C ARG A 124 18.24 -3.27 -0.18
N TYR A 125 17.30 -3.84 -0.94
CA TYR A 125 16.05 -4.29 -0.35
C TYR A 125 16.29 -5.26 0.80
N ASP A 126 15.71 -4.96 1.97
CA ASP A 126 15.74 -5.81 3.16
C ASP A 126 14.35 -6.37 3.46
N PRO A 127 14.12 -7.70 3.25
CA PRO A 127 12.82 -8.31 3.52
C PRO A 127 12.46 -8.36 5.01
N ALA A 128 13.41 -8.13 5.93
CA ALA A 128 13.14 -8.14 7.35
C ALA A 128 12.55 -6.82 7.85
N GLY A 129 12.97 -5.69 7.26
CA GLY A 129 12.53 -4.34 7.62
C GLY A 129 11.73 -3.65 6.53
N TYR A 130 11.58 -4.25 5.37
CA TYR A 130 10.98 -3.64 4.16
C TYR A 130 11.67 -2.33 3.75
N GLU A 131 12.96 -2.16 4.09
CA GLU A 131 13.75 -1.04 3.61
C GLU A 131 13.99 -1.17 2.11
N TRP A 132 13.97 -0.06 1.39
CA TRP A 132 14.19 -0.01 -0.07
C TRP A 132 13.21 -0.91 -0.85
N ASP A 133 11.98 -1.00 -0.39
CA ASP A 133 10.95 -1.87 -0.94
C ASP A 133 10.41 -1.33 -2.28
N VAL A 134 11.22 -1.46 -3.32
CA VAL A 134 10.90 -1.01 -4.69
C VAL A 134 11.44 -1.99 -5.72
N ALA A 135 10.62 -2.26 -6.74
CA ALA A 135 10.99 -3.04 -7.92
C ALA A 135 10.51 -2.34 -9.20
N THR A 136 11.24 -2.56 -10.28
CA THR A 136 10.86 -2.14 -11.64
C THR A 136 10.64 -3.36 -12.51
N VAL A 137 9.54 -3.37 -13.28
CA VAL A 137 9.13 -4.49 -14.13
C VAL A 137 9.07 -4.02 -15.57
N ARG A 138 9.84 -4.67 -16.47
CA ARG A 138 9.75 -4.43 -17.90
C ARG A 138 8.82 -5.43 -18.56
N VAL A 139 7.82 -4.91 -19.28
CA VAL A 139 6.91 -5.75 -20.06
C VAL A 139 7.47 -6.05 -21.46
N ARG A 140 7.10 -7.22 -22.04
CA ARG A 140 7.53 -7.65 -23.38
C ARG A 140 6.90 -6.81 -24.49
N THR A 141 5.60 -6.52 -24.34
CA THR A 141 4.84 -5.70 -25.29
C THR A 141 4.49 -4.38 -24.64
N PRO A 142 4.77 -3.24 -25.30
CA PRO A 142 4.41 -1.93 -24.74
C PRO A 142 2.92 -1.85 -24.42
N MET A 143 2.58 -1.20 -23.32
CA MET A 143 1.20 -1.01 -22.85
C MET A 143 0.43 -0.01 -23.73
N GLY A 144 1.13 0.76 -24.58
CA GLY A 144 0.55 1.80 -25.39
C GLY A 144 0.12 3.02 -24.56
N ASN A 145 -0.55 3.94 -25.23
CA ASN A 145 -1.16 5.11 -24.62
C ASN A 145 -2.64 5.15 -25.03
N SER A 146 -3.54 4.95 -24.08
CA SER A 146 -4.97 4.91 -24.31
C SER A 146 -5.70 5.41 -23.06
N PRO A 147 -6.99 5.72 -23.10
CA PRO A 147 -7.72 6.28 -21.95
C PRO A 147 -7.57 5.53 -20.64
N GLY A 148 -7.36 4.22 -20.67
CA GLY A 148 -7.13 3.41 -19.46
C GLY A 148 -5.66 3.06 -19.20
N ARG A 149 -4.69 3.59 -19.97
CA ARG A 149 -3.26 3.26 -19.85
C ARG A 149 -2.41 4.50 -20.14
N THR A 150 -2.06 5.24 -19.09
CA THR A 150 -1.25 6.47 -19.20
C THR A 150 -0.19 6.46 -18.09
N PRO A 151 1.08 6.70 -18.41
CA PRO A 151 2.12 6.80 -17.40
C PRO A 151 1.87 7.93 -16.41
N ILE A 152 2.24 7.69 -15.15
CA ILE A 152 2.19 8.69 -14.09
C ILE A 152 3.56 9.35 -13.88
N PRO A 153 3.63 10.69 -13.69
CA PRO A 153 4.85 11.36 -13.25
C PRO A 153 5.29 10.88 -11.87
N LEU A 154 6.59 10.76 -11.66
CA LEU A 154 7.19 10.40 -10.38
C LEU A 154 7.75 11.63 -9.66
N ALA A 155 7.59 11.68 -8.34
CA ALA A 155 8.11 12.75 -7.50
C ALA A 155 9.64 12.90 -7.65
N SER A 156 10.08 14.16 -7.73
CA SER A 156 11.49 14.53 -7.80
C SER A 156 12.02 15.18 -6.53
N SER A 157 11.12 15.65 -5.65
CA SER A 157 11.40 16.21 -4.33
C SER A 157 10.84 15.33 -3.24
N SER A 158 11.49 15.33 -2.09
CA SER A 158 11.38 14.26 -1.09
C SER A 158 10.13 14.25 -0.23
N GLU A 159 9.27 15.25 -0.31
CA GLU A 159 8.18 15.36 0.67
C GLU A 159 6.82 15.50 0.00
N TRP A 160 5.92 14.62 0.35
CA TRP A 160 4.50 14.90 0.18
C TRP A 160 4.02 15.85 1.27
N SER A 161 3.03 16.68 0.94
CA SER A 161 2.61 17.76 1.83
C SER A 161 1.88 17.21 3.06
N ILE A 162 2.46 17.40 4.24
CA ILE A 162 1.82 17.07 5.51
C ILE A 162 0.54 17.91 5.67
N GLY A 163 -0.54 17.26 6.12
CA GLY A 163 -1.86 17.89 6.27
C GLY A 163 -2.72 17.86 5.00
N GLU A 164 -2.18 17.38 3.87
CA GLU A 164 -2.93 17.04 2.66
C GLU A 164 -3.19 15.55 2.57
N ARG A 165 -4.00 15.14 1.59
CA ARG A 165 -4.34 13.74 1.37
C ARG A 165 -3.62 13.17 0.16
N VAL A 166 -3.34 11.88 0.24
CA VAL A 166 -2.80 11.08 -0.85
C VAL A 166 -3.86 10.07 -1.31
N LEU A 167 -3.99 9.92 -2.62
CA LEU A 167 -4.87 8.94 -3.23
C LEU A 167 -4.13 7.61 -3.36
N VAL A 168 -4.70 6.55 -2.80
CA VAL A 168 -4.26 5.16 -3.00
C VAL A 168 -5.34 4.41 -3.75
N THR A 169 -4.94 3.59 -4.72
CA THR A 169 -5.86 2.80 -5.56
C THR A 169 -5.38 1.37 -5.70
N GLY A 170 -6.32 0.43 -5.80
CA GLY A 170 -5.98 -0.98 -5.96
C GLY A 170 -7.19 -1.91 -5.89
N TRP A 171 -6.92 -3.21 -5.90
CA TRP A 171 -7.90 -4.30 -5.78
C TRP A 171 -7.68 -5.12 -4.50
N GLY A 172 -7.05 -4.52 -3.49
CA GLY A 172 -6.83 -5.15 -2.20
C GLY A 172 -8.12 -5.41 -1.42
N TYR A 173 -7.97 -5.95 -0.23
CA TYR A 173 -9.12 -6.26 0.63
C TYR A 173 -9.90 -4.99 0.97
N VAL A 174 -11.20 -5.06 0.78
CA VAL A 174 -12.13 -3.95 1.04
C VAL A 174 -12.72 -3.97 2.46
N THR A 175 -12.35 -4.97 3.25
CA THR A 175 -12.69 -5.10 4.68
C THR A 175 -11.55 -5.79 5.42
N ALA A 176 -11.40 -5.52 6.72
CA ALA A 176 -10.48 -6.25 7.59
C ALA A 176 -10.74 -7.78 7.63
N ALA A 177 -11.94 -8.22 7.22
CA ALA A 177 -12.29 -9.65 7.10
C ALA A 177 -11.79 -10.30 5.79
N GLY A 178 -11.02 -9.59 4.96
CA GLY A 178 -10.42 -10.15 3.75
C GLY A 178 -11.38 -10.28 2.56
N LYS A 179 -12.46 -9.50 2.50
CA LYS A 179 -13.34 -9.47 1.31
C LYS A 179 -12.65 -8.74 0.17
N VAL A 180 -12.62 -9.33 -1.00
CA VAL A 180 -12.18 -8.73 -2.27
C VAL A 180 -13.37 -8.21 -3.08
N ASP A 181 -13.15 -7.16 -3.89
CA ASP A 181 -14.09 -6.67 -4.91
C ASP A 181 -13.37 -6.70 -6.25
N ASP A 182 -14.01 -7.18 -7.28
CA ASP A 182 -13.46 -7.20 -8.65
C ASP A 182 -13.27 -5.78 -9.24
N THR A 183 -14.01 -4.81 -8.69
CA THR A 183 -13.97 -3.41 -9.13
C THR A 183 -12.83 -2.66 -8.44
N LEU A 184 -12.06 -1.88 -9.20
CA LEU A 184 -11.00 -1.01 -8.69
C LEU A 184 -11.53 -0.06 -7.61
N GLN A 185 -10.80 0.02 -6.51
CA GLN A 185 -11.13 0.86 -5.35
C GLN A 185 -10.17 2.04 -5.24
N MET A 186 -10.58 3.08 -4.51
CA MET A 186 -9.75 4.21 -4.14
C MET A 186 -10.01 4.64 -2.70
N VAL A 187 -8.99 5.17 -2.04
CA VAL A 187 -9.08 5.80 -0.73
C VAL A 187 -8.21 7.05 -0.68
N LEU A 188 -8.67 8.06 0.06
CA LEU A 188 -7.88 9.24 0.37
C LEU A 188 -7.37 9.11 1.81
N LEU A 189 -6.06 9.11 1.97
CA LEU A 189 -5.37 8.96 3.24
C LEU A 189 -4.72 10.29 3.65
N ASP A 190 -4.85 10.67 4.90
CA ASP A 190 -4.17 11.84 5.45
C ASP A 190 -2.67 11.56 5.58
N VAL A 191 -1.85 12.49 5.10
CA VAL A 191 -0.39 12.39 5.18
C VAL A 191 0.06 12.59 6.61
N VAL A 192 0.83 11.64 7.13
CA VAL A 192 1.37 11.63 8.50
C VAL A 192 2.83 12.05 8.47
N SER A 193 3.25 12.88 9.44
CA SER A 193 4.66 13.27 9.55
C SER A 193 5.55 12.07 9.87
N GLN A 194 6.78 12.07 9.35
CA GLN A 194 7.80 11.05 9.63
C GLN A 194 7.98 10.83 11.15
N GLU A 195 8.01 11.91 11.92
CA GLU A 195 8.19 11.86 13.37
C GLU A 195 7.01 11.16 14.08
N LEU A 196 5.77 11.54 13.74
CA LEU A 196 4.58 10.90 14.33
C LEU A 196 4.51 9.43 13.93
N CYS A 197 4.74 9.13 12.65
CA CYS A 197 4.74 7.76 12.14
C CYS A 197 5.80 6.90 12.86
N ASN A 198 7.03 7.41 12.99
CA ASN A 198 8.10 6.68 13.65
C ASN A 198 7.81 6.41 15.14
N ARG A 199 7.17 7.36 15.84
CA ARG A 199 6.67 7.11 17.22
C ARG A 199 5.60 6.03 17.24
N THR A 200 4.66 6.07 16.31
CA THR A 200 3.56 5.11 16.21
C THR A 200 4.05 3.69 15.94
N TRP A 201 5.06 3.55 15.09
CA TRP A 201 5.70 2.27 14.74
C TRP A 201 6.95 1.95 15.57
N ALA A 202 7.09 2.55 16.77
CA ALA A 202 8.14 2.25 17.75
C ALA A 202 9.58 2.32 17.20
N GLY A 203 9.86 3.25 16.29
CA GLY A 203 11.21 3.45 15.74
C GLY A 203 11.52 2.66 14.47
N LEU A 204 10.53 2.00 13.84
CA LEU A 204 10.73 1.15 12.66
C LEU A 204 10.70 1.92 11.33
N ILE A 205 10.41 3.23 11.35
CA ILE A 205 10.28 4.01 10.11
C ILE A 205 11.64 4.58 9.69
N MET A 206 12.11 4.13 8.53
CA MET A 206 13.38 4.56 7.95
C MET A 206 13.21 5.78 7.02
N THR A 207 14.32 6.35 6.55
CA THR A 207 14.32 7.59 5.75
C THR A 207 13.74 7.41 4.34
N ASP A 208 13.73 6.19 3.83
CA ASP A 208 13.15 5.79 2.55
C ASP A 208 11.66 5.46 2.64
N MET A 209 11.01 5.73 3.78
CA MET A 209 9.60 5.45 4.04
C MET A 209 8.80 6.72 4.23
N LEU A 210 7.53 6.70 3.82
CA LEU A 210 6.50 7.72 4.02
C LEU A 210 5.28 7.08 4.68
N CYS A 211 4.44 7.88 5.32
CA CYS A 211 3.29 7.36 6.05
C CYS A 211 2.02 8.14 5.75
N ALA A 212 0.92 7.42 5.57
CA ALA A 212 -0.41 8.01 5.43
C ALA A 212 -1.50 7.08 5.96
N GLY A 213 -2.66 7.64 6.31
CA GLY A 213 -3.81 6.88 6.81
C GLY A 213 -3.98 7.01 8.31
N GLY A 214 -4.87 6.20 8.87
CA GLY A 214 -5.23 6.25 10.27
C GLY A 214 -6.54 5.52 10.57
N LEU A 215 -7.27 5.98 11.59
CA LEU A 215 -8.48 5.30 12.04
C LEU A 215 -9.58 5.27 10.97
N GLY A 216 -9.98 4.06 10.59
CA GLY A 216 -11.09 3.81 9.67
C GLY A 216 -10.75 3.98 8.18
N VAL A 217 -9.49 4.30 7.83
CA VAL A 217 -9.04 4.47 6.44
C VAL A 217 -7.62 3.92 6.27
N ASP A 218 -7.41 3.01 5.32
CA ASP A 218 -6.10 2.40 5.08
C ASP A 218 -6.01 1.75 3.69
N ALA A 219 -4.78 1.58 3.19
CA ALA A 219 -4.43 0.58 2.19
C ALA A 219 -4.41 -0.80 2.86
N CYS A 220 -4.77 -1.86 2.14
CA CYS A 220 -4.89 -3.18 2.72
C CYS A 220 -4.17 -4.25 1.89
N ALA A 221 -4.16 -5.50 2.40
CA ALA A 221 -3.54 -6.63 1.70
C ALA A 221 -4.08 -6.74 0.26
N GLY A 222 -3.17 -6.83 -0.72
CA GLY A 222 -3.47 -6.81 -2.15
C GLY A 222 -3.29 -5.42 -2.81
N ASP A 223 -3.20 -4.32 -2.04
CA ASP A 223 -2.81 -3.01 -2.57
C ASP A 223 -1.29 -2.83 -2.65
N SER A 224 -0.51 -3.72 -2.04
CA SER A 224 0.96 -3.77 -2.07
C SER A 224 1.53 -3.49 -3.45
N GLY A 225 2.55 -2.65 -3.54
CA GLY A 225 3.15 -2.22 -4.80
C GLY A 225 2.36 -1.15 -5.56
N GLY A 226 1.12 -0.88 -5.16
CA GLY A 226 0.26 0.14 -5.77
C GLY A 226 0.74 1.57 -5.52
N PRO A 227 0.24 2.54 -6.30
CA PRO A 227 0.67 3.93 -6.23
C PRO A 227 -0.02 4.70 -5.10
N ALA A 228 0.76 5.57 -4.44
CA ALA A 228 0.28 6.64 -3.57
C ALA A 228 0.52 7.99 -4.26
N VAL A 229 -0.57 8.69 -4.61
CA VAL A 229 -0.57 9.81 -5.55
C VAL A 229 -1.08 11.07 -4.88
N GLN A 230 -0.34 12.18 -5.02
CA GLN A 230 -0.76 13.50 -4.59
C GLN A 230 -0.63 14.46 -5.77
N ASN A 231 -1.70 15.23 -6.06
CA ASN A 231 -1.73 16.22 -7.15
C ASN A 231 -1.27 15.68 -8.52
N GLY A 232 -1.63 14.42 -8.85
CA GLY A 232 -1.30 13.78 -10.12
C GLY A 232 0.17 13.29 -10.24
N VAL A 233 0.94 13.32 -9.15
CA VAL A 233 2.33 12.83 -9.07
C VAL A 233 2.39 11.68 -8.08
N GLN A 234 3.08 10.61 -8.42
CA GLN A 234 3.29 9.48 -7.52
C GLN A 234 4.48 9.75 -6.59
N TYR A 235 4.22 9.76 -5.29
CA TYR A 235 5.21 9.95 -4.22
C TYR A 235 5.60 8.66 -3.52
N GLY A 236 4.65 7.72 -3.42
CA GLY A 236 4.82 6.50 -2.66
C GLY A 236 4.45 5.23 -3.42
N ILE A 237 4.95 4.12 -2.91
CA ILE A 237 4.57 2.75 -3.27
C ILE A 237 4.03 2.10 -2.01
N VAL A 238 2.84 1.50 -2.05
CA VAL A 238 2.28 0.75 -0.91
C VAL A 238 3.25 -0.36 -0.52
N SER A 239 3.75 -0.34 0.71
CA SER A 239 4.77 -1.28 1.19
C SER A 239 4.24 -2.18 2.30
N TRP A 240 4.02 -1.65 3.50
CA TRP A 240 3.56 -2.44 4.64
C TRP A 240 2.67 -1.64 5.59
N GLY A 241 2.06 -2.32 6.54
CA GLY A 241 1.18 -1.70 7.53
C GLY A 241 0.64 -2.71 8.52
N SER A 242 -0.41 -2.34 9.24
CA SER A 242 -1.10 -3.25 10.14
C SER A 242 -1.88 -4.32 9.36
N ILE A 243 -1.88 -5.55 9.87
CA ILE A 243 -2.71 -6.63 9.35
C ILE A 243 -4.21 -6.32 9.51
N ASP A 244 -4.55 -5.57 10.56
CA ASP A 244 -5.91 -5.08 10.80
C ASP A 244 -6.05 -3.68 10.19
N CYS A 245 -6.22 -3.62 8.88
CA CYS A 245 -6.30 -2.37 8.12
C CYS A 245 -7.32 -1.40 8.72
N GLY A 246 -6.96 -0.10 8.81
CA GLY A 246 -7.83 0.96 9.35
C GLY A 246 -7.98 0.95 10.88
N ASN A 247 -7.11 0.26 11.60
CA ASN A 247 -7.13 0.18 13.07
C ASN A 247 -6.56 1.43 13.77
N GLY A 248 -6.15 2.46 13.02
CA GLY A 248 -5.59 3.71 13.52
C GLY A 248 -4.07 3.82 13.38
N LEU A 249 -3.39 2.75 12.97
CA LEU A 249 -1.98 2.80 12.60
C LEU A 249 -1.87 3.28 11.14
N PRO A 250 -0.97 4.22 10.80
CA PRO A 250 -0.80 4.65 9.42
C PRO A 250 -0.13 3.56 8.59
N GLY A 251 -0.56 3.42 7.33
CA GLY A 251 0.15 2.61 6.33
C GLY A 251 1.51 3.22 5.99
N VAL A 252 2.46 2.37 5.59
CA VAL A 252 3.83 2.73 5.25
C VAL A 252 4.09 2.50 3.77
N PHE A 253 4.73 3.48 3.14
CA PHE A 253 4.97 3.58 1.71
C PHE A 253 6.45 3.79 1.44
N THR A 254 7.00 3.17 0.40
CA THR A 254 8.36 3.49 -0.07
C THR A 254 8.39 4.89 -0.68
N ASN A 255 9.31 5.74 -0.23
CA ASN A 255 9.51 7.11 -0.71
C ASN A 255 10.22 7.13 -2.07
N ILE A 256 9.48 7.39 -3.14
CA ILE A 256 10.01 7.43 -4.52
C ILE A 256 11.07 8.54 -4.68
N ALA A 257 10.89 9.67 -4.01
CA ALA A 257 11.79 10.81 -4.11
C ALA A 257 13.08 10.65 -3.28
N HIS A 258 13.16 9.61 -2.42
CA HIS A 258 14.41 9.32 -1.70
C HIS A 258 15.56 9.08 -2.71
N PRO A 259 16.74 9.71 -2.54
CA PRO A 259 17.81 9.70 -3.56
C PRO A 259 18.21 8.30 -4.03
N SER A 260 18.29 7.31 -3.15
CA SER A 260 18.63 5.93 -3.52
C SER A 260 17.51 5.28 -4.36
N VAL A 261 16.25 5.40 -3.93
CA VAL A 261 15.08 4.88 -4.65
C VAL A 261 14.98 5.53 -6.04
N ARG A 262 15.07 6.87 -6.10
CA ARG A 262 14.98 7.60 -7.36
C ARG A 262 16.13 7.28 -8.31
N SER A 263 17.35 7.12 -7.77
CA SER A 263 18.51 6.69 -8.55
C SER A 263 18.35 5.27 -9.11
N PHE A 264 17.84 4.33 -8.30
CA PHE A 264 17.54 2.97 -8.75
C PHE A 264 16.54 2.99 -9.91
N ILE A 265 15.40 3.71 -9.76
CA ILE A 265 14.38 3.81 -10.81
C ILE A 265 15.01 4.35 -12.11
N ARG A 266 15.78 5.46 -12.04
CA ARG A 266 16.43 6.05 -13.22
C ARG A 266 17.42 5.09 -13.89
N ARG A 267 18.26 4.40 -13.12
CA ARG A 267 19.26 3.47 -13.67
C ARG A 267 18.59 2.28 -14.38
N THR A 268 17.48 1.78 -13.88
CA THR A 268 16.85 0.57 -14.43
C THR A 268 15.88 0.89 -15.57
N THR A 269 15.22 2.05 -15.55
CA THR A 269 14.12 2.36 -16.46
C THR A 269 14.39 3.53 -17.42
N MET A 270 15.36 4.38 -17.12
CA MET A 270 15.66 5.65 -17.80
C MET A 270 14.53 6.71 -17.65
N VAL A 271 13.65 6.55 -16.64
CA VAL A 271 12.52 7.44 -16.31
C VAL A 271 12.88 8.41 -15.18
#